data_892db47842225d2b3d2d88dd5b20ebf1
#
_entry.id   892db47842225d2b3d2d88dd5b20ebf1
#
_cell.length_a   1.000
_cell.length_b   1.000
_cell.length_c   1.000
_cell.angle_alpha   90.00
_cell.angle_beta   90.00
_cell.angle_gamma   90.00
#
_symmetry.space_group_name_H-M   'P 1'
#
loop_
_entity.id
_entity.type
_entity.pdbx_description
1 polymer ?
#
loop_
_entity_poly.entity_id
_entity_poly.type
_entity_poly.pdbx_seq_one_letter_code
_entity_poly.pdbx_strand_id
1 'polypeptide(L)'
;MMAIEATGLRKAFGRVEALRGVDLGVPEGGICALLGPNGAGKTTVVRVLATLTKPDGGSARVAGHDVVGEPRRVRAAIGLAGQHSAVDDDLTGLENLFILGLMWHLCRRRARARAAELLERFALDDAGRRLVKTWSGGMRRRLDLVASLIVAPAVLFLDEPTTGLDPRSRTEIWSAVRSLAAEGTTVLLTTQYLDEADRIAGQIVIVNEGRVTAEGTPDDLKNSLGGRVDVVLSDAAVGGDALSAAAAVLADIAGSRPQVDPDTGLLTAAITAGAMTLPELVRRLDAAGVEAEDVSIRRPTLDEVFLAETGAETGAKAEAAA
;
A
#
# COMPACT_ATOMS: atom_id res chain seq x y z
N MET A 1 7.83 19.42 8.05
CA MET A 1 6.73 20.18 7.39
C MET A 1 5.83 19.18 6.69
N MET A 2 4.55 19.48 6.45
CA MET A 2 3.70 18.54 5.69
C MET A 2 3.84 18.82 4.20
N ALA A 3 4.10 17.77 3.42
CA ALA A 3 4.13 17.84 1.95
C ALA A 3 2.73 17.72 1.34
N ILE A 4 1.85 16.96 2.00
CA ILE A 4 0.44 16.81 1.60
C ILE A 4 -0.41 17.05 2.84
N GLU A 5 -1.42 17.88 2.70
CA GLU A 5 -2.43 18.14 3.73
C GLU A 5 -3.80 18.13 3.06
N ALA A 6 -4.72 17.35 3.60
CA ALA A 6 -6.11 17.33 3.16
C ALA A 6 -7.03 17.30 4.37
N THR A 7 -8.10 18.07 4.33
CA THR A 7 -9.08 18.17 5.42
C THR A 7 -10.49 18.08 4.86
N GLY A 8 -11.22 17.08 5.34
CA GLY A 8 -12.63 16.89 5.03
C GLY A 8 -12.93 16.73 3.53
N LEU A 9 -12.02 16.11 2.74
CA LEU A 9 -12.20 16.01 1.30
C LEU A 9 -13.47 15.23 0.94
N ARG A 10 -14.30 15.83 0.09
CA ARG A 10 -15.52 15.24 -0.43
C ARG A 10 -15.52 15.25 -1.95
N LYS A 11 -16.02 14.15 -2.54
CA LYS A 11 -16.19 14.03 -3.98
C LYS A 11 -17.30 13.07 -4.31
N ALA A 12 -18.23 13.51 -5.16
CA ALA A 12 -19.29 12.67 -5.72
C ALA A 12 -19.19 12.62 -7.25
N PHE A 13 -19.55 11.48 -7.82
CA PHE A 13 -19.73 11.27 -9.25
C PHE A 13 -21.17 10.78 -9.48
N GLY A 14 -22.03 11.70 -9.89
CA GLY A 14 -23.45 11.45 -9.95
C GLY A 14 -24.04 11.11 -8.58
N ARG A 15 -24.50 9.85 -8.40
CA ARG A 15 -25.07 9.37 -7.13
C ARG A 15 -24.06 8.69 -6.22
N VAL A 16 -22.82 8.50 -6.67
CA VAL A 16 -21.79 7.78 -5.92
C VAL A 16 -20.91 8.79 -5.21
N GLU A 17 -20.94 8.80 -3.88
CA GLU A 17 -19.99 9.55 -3.05
C GLU A 17 -18.67 8.78 -2.94
N ALA A 18 -17.70 9.16 -3.74
CA ALA A 18 -16.38 8.53 -3.75
C ALA A 18 -15.49 8.95 -2.58
N LEU A 19 -15.66 10.18 -2.05
CA LEU A 19 -15.00 10.67 -0.85
C LEU A 19 -16.03 11.31 0.09
N ARG A 20 -15.98 10.91 1.36
CA ARG A 20 -16.97 11.26 2.38
C ARG A 20 -16.35 12.01 3.57
N GLY A 21 -15.37 12.87 3.33
CA GLY A 21 -14.65 13.62 4.35
C GLY A 21 -13.33 12.94 4.71
N VAL A 22 -12.42 12.84 3.73
CA VAL A 22 -11.08 12.26 3.91
C VAL A 22 -10.16 13.32 4.48
N ASP A 23 -9.52 13.00 5.60
CA ASP A 23 -8.40 13.73 6.18
C ASP A 23 -7.10 12.95 5.88
N LEU A 24 -6.03 13.67 5.51
CA LEU A 24 -4.74 13.07 5.17
C LEU A 24 -3.61 14.06 5.44
N GLY A 25 -2.60 13.61 6.20
CA GLY A 25 -1.37 14.35 6.42
C GLY A 25 -0.16 13.50 6.04
N VAL A 26 0.70 13.97 5.12
CA VAL A 26 1.93 13.27 4.75
C VAL A 26 3.14 14.17 5.00
N PRO A 27 4.09 13.78 5.86
CA PRO A 27 5.29 14.57 6.10
C PRO A 27 6.23 14.56 4.89
N GLU A 28 7.05 15.61 4.78
CA GLU A 28 8.07 15.72 3.73
C GLU A 28 9.08 14.56 3.80
N GLY A 29 9.46 14.02 2.64
CA GLY A 29 10.43 12.94 2.50
C GLY A 29 9.91 11.56 2.95
N GLY A 30 8.64 11.47 3.35
CA GLY A 30 8.00 10.21 3.75
C GLY A 30 7.42 9.41 2.59
N ILE A 31 7.21 8.11 2.83
CA ILE A 31 6.40 7.25 1.97
C ILE A 31 5.10 6.95 2.70
N CYS A 32 3.98 7.41 2.15
CA CYS A 32 2.63 7.10 2.65
C CYS A 32 1.93 6.15 1.69
N ALA A 33 1.40 5.04 2.22
CA ALA A 33 0.56 4.13 1.46
C ALA A 33 -0.93 4.37 1.77
N LEU A 34 -1.70 4.66 0.73
CA LEU A 34 -3.15 4.74 0.79
C LEU A 34 -3.72 3.35 0.45
N LEU A 35 -4.08 2.61 1.48
CA LEU A 35 -4.53 1.22 1.41
C LEU A 35 -6.06 1.13 1.42
N GLY A 36 -6.63 0.18 0.71
CA GLY A 36 -8.08 -0.04 0.72
C GLY A 36 -8.55 -0.96 -0.42
N PRO A 37 -9.78 -1.48 -0.35
CA PRO A 37 -10.34 -2.29 -1.42
C PRO A 37 -10.56 -1.48 -2.71
N ASN A 38 -10.87 -2.19 -3.80
CA ASN A 38 -11.28 -1.54 -5.04
C ASN A 38 -12.56 -0.73 -4.83
N GLY A 39 -12.58 0.51 -5.33
CA GLY A 39 -13.71 1.41 -5.13
C GLY A 39 -13.71 2.19 -3.81
N ALA A 40 -12.76 1.97 -2.90
CA ALA A 40 -12.67 2.69 -1.62
C ALA A 40 -12.43 4.21 -1.74
N GLY A 41 -12.04 4.70 -2.93
CA GLY A 41 -11.79 6.13 -3.17
C GLY A 41 -10.31 6.51 -3.35
N LYS A 42 -9.36 5.57 -3.26
CA LYS A 42 -7.91 5.80 -3.35
C LYS A 42 -7.49 6.63 -4.57
N THR A 43 -7.83 6.16 -5.77
CA THR A 43 -7.56 6.88 -7.03
C THR A 43 -8.22 8.27 -7.05
N THR A 44 -9.40 8.41 -6.43
CA THR A 44 -10.09 9.71 -6.35
C THR A 44 -9.32 10.70 -5.48
N VAL A 45 -8.77 10.25 -4.33
CA VAL A 45 -7.88 11.07 -3.49
C VAL A 45 -6.68 11.55 -4.32
N VAL A 46 -5.96 10.63 -4.98
CA VAL A 46 -4.82 10.98 -5.84
C VAL A 46 -5.23 11.97 -6.93
N ARG A 47 -6.36 11.77 -7.61
CA ARG A 47 -6.84 12.69 -8.68
C ARG A 47 -7.18 14.07 -8.16
N VAL A 48 -7.70 14.19 -6.94
CA VAL A 48 -7.96 15.50 -6.30
C VAL A 48 -6.64 16.18 -5.95
N LEU A 49 -5.73 15.48 -5.29
CA LEU A 49 -4.41 16.02 -4.90
C LEU A 49 -3.56 16.41 -6.11
N ALA A 50 -3.61 15.62 -7.19
CA ALA A 50 -2.93 15.92 -8.45
C ALA A 50 -3.66 16.98 -9.30
N THR A 51 -4.72 17.60 -8.80
CA THR A 51 -5.52 18.63 -9.50
C THR A 51 -6.21 18.16 -10.79
N LEU A 52 -6.37 16.85 -10.96
CA LEU A 52 -7.10 16.25 -12.12
C LEU A 52 -8.61 16.27 -11.92
N THR A 53 -9.06 16.38 -10.66
CA THR A 53 -10.47 16.42 -10.29
C THR A 53 -10.64 17.46 -9.19
N LYS A 54 -11.62 18.36 -9.33
CA LYS A 54 -11.93 19.34 -8.30
C LYS A 54 -12.74 18.66 -7.18
N PRO A 55 -12.39 18.85 -5.90
CA PRO A 55 -13.21 18.39 -4.78
C PRO A 55 -14.56 19.13 -4.73
N ASP A 56 -15.58 18.50 -4.17
CA ASP A 56 -16.90 19.10 -3.96
C ASP A 56 -17.00 19.73 -2.55
N GLY A 57 -16.07 19.37 -1.65
CA GLY A 57 -15.95 19.95 -0.29
C GLY A 57 -14.61 19.61 0.33
N GLY A 58 -14.30 20.28 1.43
CA GLY A 58 -13.00 20.20 2.08
C GLY A 58 -11.93 21.03 1.39
N SER A 59 -10.68 20.89 1.83
CA SER A 59 -9.52 21.59 1.28
C SER A 59 -8.32 20.66 1.20
N ALA A 60 -7.39 20.91 0.28
CA ALA A 60 -6.11 20.22 0.24
C ALA A 60 -4.98 21.12 -0.25
N ARG A 61 -3.78 20.85 0.26
CA ARG A 61 -2.53 21.48 -0.15
C ARG A 61 -1.50 20.41 -0.49
N VAL A 62 -0.72 20.65 -1.53
CA VAL A 62 0.37 19.79 -1.96
C VAL A 62 1.59 20.66 -2.20
N ALA A 63 2.73 20.29 -1.61
CA ALA A 63 3.96 21.10 -1.62
C ALA A 63 3.68 22.57 -1.21
N GLY A 64 2.81 22.80 -0.21
CA GLY A 64 2.43 24.11 0.27
C GLY A 64 1.42 24.87 -0.59
N HIS A 65 0.97 24.35 -1.74
CA HIS A 65 0.07 25.00 -2.68
C HIS A 65 -1.35 24.43 -2.61
N ASP A 66 -2.37 25.30 -2.66
CA ASP A 66 -3.77 24.92 -2.67
C ASP A 66 -4.16 24.24 -4.00
N VAL A 67 -4.78 23.06 -3.93
CA VAL A 67 -5.10 22.25 -5.14
C VAL A 67 -6.18 22.90 -6.02
N VAL A 68 -7.01 23.78 -5.48
CA VAL A 68 -8.07 24.48 -6.21
C VAL A 68 -7.63 25.87 -6.64
N GLY A 69 -6.99 26.62 -5.74
CA GLY A 69 -6.57 28.02 -5.98
C GLY A 69 -5.28 28.13 -6.77
N GLU A 70 -4.35 27.18 -6.61
CA GLU A 70 -3.00 27.25 -7.20
C GLU A 70 -2.65 25.99 -8.03
N PRO A 71 -3.55 25.42 -8.88
CA PRO A 71 -3.34 24.13 -9.50
C PRO A 71 -2.14 24.08 -10.43
N ARG A 72 -1.72 25.21 -11.00
CA ARG A 72 -0.50 25.26 -11.84
C ARG A 72 0.78 25.07 -11.02
N ARG A 73 0.81 25.62 -9.78
CA ARG A 73 1.95 25.45 -8.87
C ARG A 73 2.00 24.03 -8.33
N VAL A 74 0.85 23.45 -7.97
CA VAL A 74 0.77 22.03 -7.60
C VAL A 74 1.33 21.16 -8.70
N ARG A 75 0.84 21.29 -9.95
CA ARG A 75 1.33 20.48 -11.08
C ARG A 75 2.83 20.65 -11.37
N ALA A 76 3.39 21.82 -11.11
CA ALA A 76 4.84 22.04 -11.28
C ALA A 76 5.70 21.37 -10.20
N ALA A 77 5.10 21.01 -9.04
CA ALA A 77 5.78 20.41 -7.90
C ALA A 77 5.58 18.89 -7.80
N ILE A 78 4.70 18.29 -8.61
CA ILE A 78 4.34 16.88 -8.52
C ILE A 78 4.80 16.07 -9.72
N GLY A 79 5.05 14.77 -9.48
CA GLY A 79 5.05 13.71 -10.48
C GLY A 79 3.84 12.80 -10.27
N LEU A 80 3.32 12.23 -11.34
CA LEU A 80 2.20 11.28 -11.29
C LEU A 80 2.48 10.11 -12.23
N ALA A 81 2.52 8.91 -11.70
CA ALA A 81 2.45 7.66 -12.45
C ALA A 81 1.09 7.00 -12.14
N GLY A 82 0.17 7.10 -13.08
CA GLY A 82 -1.19 6.60 -12.97
C GLY A 82 -1.34 5.14 -13.40
N GLN A 83 -2.58 4.65 -13.46
CA GLN A 83 -2.91 3.30 -13.97
C GLN A 83 -2.69 3.17 -15.48
N HIS A 84 -2.81 4.27 -16.23
CA HIS A 84 -2.55 4.29 -17.67
C HIS A 84 -1.13 4.75 -17.93
N SER A 85 -0.45 4.04 -18.83
CA SER A 85 0.91 4.41 -19.26
C SER A 85 0.92 5.78 -19.92
N ALA A 86 1.88 6.62 -19.51
CA ALA A 86 2.13 7.92 -20.11
C ALA A 86 3.12 7.82 -21.28
N VAL A 87 3.72 6.64 -21.51
CA VAL A 87 4.69 6.40 -22.56
C VAL A 87 4.05 5.86 -23.81
N ASP A 88 4.61 6.24 -24.96
CA ASP A 88 4.20 5.79 -26.28
C ASP A 88 4.98 4.53 -26.67
N ASP A 89 4.26 3.47 -26.99
CA ASP A 89 4.80 2.16 -27.35
C ASP A 89 5.59 2.17 -28.68
N ASP A 90 5.29 3.09 -29.58
CA ASP A 90 5.96 3.24 -30.89
C ASP A 90 7.21 4.13 -30.85
N LEU A 91 7.54 4.67 -29.70
CA LEU A 91 8.77 5.41 -29.43
C LEU A 91 9.77 4.56 -28.64
N THR A 92 11.04 4.92 -28.69
CA THR A 92 12.06 4.36 -27.79
C THR A 92 11.93 4.94 -26.39
N GLY A 93 12.51 4.28 -25.37
CA GLY A 93 12.53 4.81 -24.01
C GLY A 93 13.17 6.20 -23.93
N LEU A 94 14.26 6.42 -24.68
CA LEU A 94 14.95 7.70 -24.75
C LEU A 94 14.09 8.80 -25.40
N GLU A 95 13.37 8.48 -26.48
CA GLU A 95 12.48 9.43 -27.17
C GLU A 95 11.32 9.82 -26.30
N ASN A 96 10.69 8.86 -25.62
CA ASN A 96 9.62 9.13 -24.66
C ASN A 96 10.05 10.17 -23.61
N LEU A 97 11.15 9.91 -22.90
CA LEU A 97 11.63 10.80 -21.85
C LEU A 97 12.11 12.15 -22.42
N PHE A 98 12.72 12.15 -23.62
CA PHE A 98 13.13 13.38 -24.27
C PHE A 98 11.94 14.26 -24.61
N ILE A 99 10.87 13.70 -25.20
CA ILE A 99 9.65 14.45 -25.55
C ILE A 99 8.98 14.99 -24.27
N LEU A 100 8.87 14.18 -23.24
CA LEU A 100 8.34 14.64 -21.95
C LEU A 100 9.17 15.80 -21.38
N GLY A 101 10.50 15.72 -21.46
CA GLY A 101 11.36 16.83 -21.05
C GLY A 101 11.09 18.11 -21.83
N LEU A 102 10.84 18.03 -23.13
CA LEU A 102 10.45 19.20 -23.95
C LEU A 102 9.08 19.74 -23.55
N MET A 103 8.11 18.87 -23.27
CA MET A 103 6.77 19.29 -22.78
C MET A 103 6.86 20.02 -21.44
N TRP A 104 7.84 19.67 -20.60
CA TRP A 104 8.19 20.39 -19.38
C TRP A 104 9.12 21.58 -19.59
N HIS A 105 9.21 22.09 -20.82
CA HIS A 105 9.99 23.28 -21.20
C HIS A 105 11.50 23.18 -20.95
N LEU A 106 12.05 21.96 -20.82
CA LEU A 106 13.50 21.79 -20.83
C LEU A 106 14.06 22.08 -22.23
N CYS A 107 15.20 22.75 -22.33
CA CYS A 107 15.85 22.88 -23.62
C CYS A 107 16.34 21.50 -24.12
N ARG A 108 16.48 21.33 -25.46
CA ARG A 108 16.81 20.04 -26.11
C ARG A 108 18.02 19.34 -25.48
N ARG A 109 19.06 20.10 -25.14
CA ARG A 109 20.27 19.55 -24.51
C ARG A 109 19.99 19.00 -23.12
N ARG A 110 19.26 19.74 -22.27
CA ARG A 110 18.89 19.31 -20.91
C ARG A 110 17.91 18.14 -20.95
N ALA A 111 16.90 18.17 -21.83
CA ALA A 111 15.94 17.09 -21.97
C ALA A 111 16.63 15.76 -22.33
N ARG A 112 17.59 15.79 -23.30
CA ARG A 112 18.33 14.58 -23.69
C ARG A 112 19.26 14.09 -22.59
N ALA A 113 19.97 14.98 -21.91
CA ALA A 113 20.85 14.62 -20.80
C ALA A 113 20.06 14.00 -19.65
N ARG A 114 18.93 14.61 -19.29
CA ARG A 114 18.06 14.12 -18.22
C ARG A 114 17.42 12.77 -18.55
N ALA A 115 17.00 12.57 -19.80
CA ALA A 115 16.48 11.30 -20.26
C ALA A 115 17.51 10.17 -20.15
N ALA A 116 18.77 10.43 -20.58
CA ALA A 116 19.86 9.45 -20.47
C ALA A 116 20.20 9.14 -18.99
N GLU A 117 20.34 10.17 -18.16
CA GLU A 117 20.59 10.04 -16.71
C GLU A 117 19.54 9.16 -16.03
N LEU A 118 18.26 9.41 -16.33
CA LEU A 118 17.16 8.66 -15.72
C LEU A 118 17.13 7.21 -16.20
N LEU A 119 17.37 6.94 -17.49
CA LEU A 119 17.45 5.56 -17.99
C LEU A 119 18.59 4.80 -17.33
N GLU A 120 19.76 5.39 -17.18
CA GLU A 120 20.92 4.80 -16.50
C GLU A 120 20.60 4.52 -15.02
N ARG A 121 20.08 5.52 -14.31
CA ARG A 121 19.73 5.42 -12.89
C ARG A 121 18.75 4.28 -12.58
N PHE A 122 17.82 4.01 -13.49
CA PHE A 122 16.80 2.99 -13.31
C PHE A 122 17.09 1.69 -14.08
N ALA A 123 18.34 1.48 -14.52
CA ALA A 123 18.80 0.30 -15.27
C ALA A 123 17.91 -0.02 -16.49
N LEU A 124 17.61 1.00 -17.27
CA LEU A 124 16.86 0.93 -18.52
C LEU A 124 17.69 1.41 -19.73
N ASP A 125 18.97 1.74 -19.54
CA ASP A 125 19.88 2.28 -20.56
C ASP A 125 20.13 1.29 -21.69
N ASP A 126 20.35 0.01 -21.40
CA ASP A 126 20.52 -1.06 -22.41
C ASP A 126 19.33 -1.17 -23.36
N ALA A 127 18.12 -0.95 -22.83
CA ALA A 127 16.88 -0.99 -23.59
C ALA A 127 16.47 0.38 -24.16
N GLY A 128 17.06 1.45 -23.67
CA GLY A 128 16.64 2.84 -23.92
C GLY A 128 16.50 3.24 -25.38
N ARG A 129 17.21 2.55 -26.29
CA ARG A 129 17.14 2.77 -27.75
C ARG A 129 16.22 1.80 -28.49
N ARG A 130 15.57 0.86 -27.80
CA ARG A 130 14.58 -0.05 -28.38
C ARG A 130 13.19 0.54 -28.25
N LEU A 131 12.28 0.19 -29.17
CA LEU A 131 10.87 0.58 -29.08
C LEU A 131 10.23 0.00 -27.81
N VAL A 132 9.44 0.80 -27.10
CA VAL A 132 8.83 0.42 -25.81
C VAL A 132 7.90 -0.77 -25.96
N LYS A 133 7.22 -0.97 -27.11
CA LYS A 133 6.40 -2.16 -27.39
C LYS A 133 7.17 -3.48 -27.28
N THR A 134 8.50 -3.45 -27.37
CA THR A 134 9.36 -4.65 -27.26
C THR A 134 9.81 -4.91 -25.81
N TRP A 135 9.44 -4.07 -24.85
CA TRP A 135 9.85 -4.19 -23.46
C TRP A 135 8.92 -5.12 -22.67
N SER A 136 9.45 -5.70 -21.58
CA SER A 136 8.60 -6.42 -20.60
C SER A 136 7.63 -5.45 -19.89
N GLY A 137 6.56 -5.99 -19.30
CA GLY A 137 5.62 -5.19 -18.52
C GLY A 137 6.32 -4.43 -17.38
N GLY A 138 7.24 -5.09 -16.67
CA GLY A 138 8.04 -4.47 -15.60
C GLY A 138 8.94 -3.33 -16.09
N MET A 139 9.57 -3.48 -17.25
CA MET A 139 10.37 -2.40 -17.87
C MET A 139 9.49 -1.21 -18.26
N ARG A 140 8.32 -1.46 -18.86
CA ARG A 140 7.37 -0.38 -19.21
C ARG A 140 6.90 0.35 -17.95
N ARG A 141 6.55 -0.38 -16.89
CA ARG A 141 6.11 0.23 -15.63
C ARG A 141 7.22 1.04 -14.96
N ARG A 142 8.48 0.58 -15.02
CA ARG A 142 9.62 1.41 -14.58
C ARG A 142 9.78 2.65 -15.42
N LEU A 143 9.58 2.57 -16.73
CA LEU A 143 9.66 3.77 -17.61
C LEU A 143 8.56 4.78 -17.27
N ASP A 144 7.33 4.35 -16.95
CA ASP A 144 6.26 5.23 -16.48
C ASP A 144 6.63 5.95 -15.16
N LEU A 145 7.23 5.22 -14.22
CA LEU A 145 7.77 5.83 -13.00
C LEU A 145 8.83 6.87 -13.34
N VAL A 146 9.78 6.51 -14.18
CA VAL A 146 10.88 7.39 -14.62
C VAL A 146 10.36 8.64 -15.36
N ALA A 147 9.32 8.48 -16.16
CA ALA A 147 8.65 9.58 -16.85
C ALA A 147 8.10 10.64 -15.88
N SER A 148 7.59 10.20 -14.73
CA SER A 148 7.09 11.10 -13.68
C SER A 148 8.20 11.88 -12.95
N LEU A 149 9.47 11.49 -13.14
CA LEU A 149 10.65 12.09 -12.49
C LEU A 149 11.43 13.05 -13.36
N ILE A 150 10.95 13.32 -14.58
CA ILE A 150 11.69 14.14 -15.56
C ILE A 150 12.05 15.53 -15.01
N VAL A 151 11.20 16.10 -14.15
CA VAL A 151 11.38 17.41 -13.51
C VAL A 151 11.68 17.33 -12.01
N ALA A 152 12.12 16.19 -11.49
CA ALA A 152 12.47 16.01 -10.08
C ALA A 152 11.38 16.59 -9.13
N PRO A 153 10.23 15.92 -8.97
CA PRO A 153 9.10 16.44 -8.21
C PRO A 153 9.38 16.46 -6.71
N ALA A 154 8.77 17.42 -5.98
CA ALA A 154 8.76 17.42 -4.52
C ALA A 154 7.82 16.34 -3.95
N VAL A 155 6.73 16.05 -4.67
CA VAL A 155 5.75 15.02 -4.32
C VAL A 155 5.50 14.10 -5.51
N LEU A 156 5.59 12.80 -5.29
CA LEU A 156 5.33 11.76 -6.29
C LEU A 156 4.08 10.98 -5.92
N PHE A 157 3.11 10.99 -6.83
CA PHE A 157 1.90 10.16 -6.74
C PHE A 157 2.06 8.89 -7.58
N LEU A 158 1.81 7.73 -6.98
CA LEU A 158 1.86 6.43 -7.63
C LEU A 158 0.51 5.72 -7.44
N ASP A 159 -0.24 5.55 -8.53
CA ASP A 159 -1.55 4.89 -8.46
C ASP A 159 -1.40 3.43 -8.88
N GLU A 160 -1.41 2.53 -7.88
CA GLU A 160 -1.20 1.08 -8.00
C GLU A 160 0.06 0.71 -8.82
N PRO A 161 1.27 1.12 -8.37
CA PRO A 161 2.48 1.04 -9.20
C PRO A 161 2.93 -0.37 -9.53
N THR A 162 2.50 -1.40 -8.79
CA THR A 162 2.98 -2.78 -8.92
C THR A 162 1.93 -3.76 -9.42
N THR A 163 0.73 -3.29 -9.72
CA THR A 163 -0.36 -4.15 -10.20
C THR A 163 0.03 -4.83 -11.52
N GLY A 164 -0.16 -6.15 -11.58
CA GLY A 164 0.16 -6.96 -12.77
C GLY A 164 1.64 -7.25 -12.98
N LEU A 165 2.51 -6.92 -12.02
CA LEU A 165 3.94 -7.20 -12.10
C LEU A 165 4.31 -8.50 -11.38
N ASP A 166 5.33 -9.17 -11.89
CA ASP A 166 5.97 -10.30 -11.23
C ASP A 166 6.72 -9.86 -9.95
N PRO A 167 7.02 -10.79 -9.00
CA PRO A 167 7.63 -10.45 -7.70
C PRO A 167 8.98 -9.72 -7.83
N ARG A 168 9.78 -10.04 -8.86
CA ARG A 168 11.07 -9.39 -9.08
C ARG A 168 10.87 -7.92 -9.49
N SER A 169 10.01 -7.68 -10.46
CA SER A 169 9.67 -6.34 -10.93
C SER A 169 9.07 -5.48 -9.82
N ARG A 170 8.23 -6.05 -8.93
CA ARG A 170 7.72 -5.34 -7.74
C ARG A 170 8.86 -4.87 -6.84
N THR A 171 9.80 -5.78 -6.51
CA THR A 171 10.95 -5.45 -5.66
C THR A 171 11.82 -4.33 -6.25
N GLU A 172 12.00 -4.31 -7.58
CA GLU A 172 12.73 -3.27 -8.29
C GLU A 172 12.03 -1.90 -8.17
N ILE A 173 10.69 -1.85 -8.34
CA ILE A 173 9.89 -0.61 -8.13
C ILE A 173 9.98 -0.15 -6.66
N TRP A 174 9.83 -1.04 -5.68
CA TRP A 174 9.94 -0.69 -4.27
C TRP A 174 11.31 -0.12 -3.91
N SER A 175 12.37 -0.70 -4.45
CA SER A 175 13.73 -0.18 -4.25
C SER A 175 13.88 1.22 -4.82
N ALA A 176 13.35 1.45 -6.02
CA ALA A 176 13.36 2.76 -6.68
C ALA A 176 12.60 3.82 -5.85
N VAL A 177 11.41 3.47 -5.36
CA VAL A 177 10.58 4.36 -4.53
C VAL A 177 11.29 4.73 -3.22
N ARG A 178 11.92 3.75 -2.54
CA ARG A 178 12.70 4.02 -1.33
C ARG A 178 13.90 4.93 -1.59
N SER A 179 14.61 4.74 -2.71
CA SER A 179 15.72 5.60 -3.09
C SER A 179 15.27 7.06 -3.31
N LEU A 180 14.14 7.26 -3.97
CA LEU A 180 13.56 8.60 -4.18
C LEU A 180 13.18 9.28 -2.86
N ALA A 181 12.55 8.54 -1.95
CA ALA A 181 12.20 9.08 -0.64
C ALA A 181 13.44 9.43 0.20
N ALA A 182 14.48 8.59 0.16
CA ALA A 182 15.75 8.87 0.83
C ALA A 182 16.46 10.13 0.29
N GLU A 183 16.18 10.52 -0.95
CA GLU A 183 16.66 11.76 -1.57
C GLU A 183 15.77 12.98 -1.28
N GLY A 184 14.69 12.80 -0.51
CA GLY A 184 13.80 13.86 -0.06
C GLY A 184 12.49 14.02 -0.86
N THR A 185 12.24 13.18 -1.88
CA THR A 185 10.93 13.17 -2.56
C THR A 185 9.88 12.56 -1.65
N THR A 186 8.77 13.26 -1.42
CA THR A 186 7.63 12.68 -0.70
C THR A 186 6.84 11.79 -1.64
N VAL A 187 6.47 10.58 -1.20
CA VAL A 187 5.72 9.63 -2.03
C VAL A 187 4.37 9.31 -1.39
N LEU A 188 3.30 9.47 -2.17
CA LEU A 188 1.98 8.91 -1.86
C LEU A 188 1.67 7.83 -2.88
N LEU A 189 1.59 6.59 -2.44
CA LEU A 189 1.19 5.49 -3.30
C LEU A 189 -0.17 4.93 -2.90
N THR A 190 -0.95 4.51 -3.87
CA THR A 190 -2.15 3.70 -3.62
C THR A 190 -1.84 2.24 -3.85
N THR A 191 -2.38 1.37 -3.03
CA THR A 191 -2.25 -0.06 -3.21
C THR A 191 -3.44 -0.82 -2.60
N GLN A 192 -3.67 -2.02 -3.09
CA GLN A 192 -4.53 -3.03 -2.46
C GLN A 192 -3.69 -4.18 -1.86
N TYR A 193 -2.38 -4.17 -2.07
CA TYR A 193 -1.45 -5.19 -1.58
C TYR A 193 -0.87 -4.76 -0.24
N LEU A 194 -1.20 -5.53 0.80
CA LEU A 194 -0.80 -5.26 2.18
C LEU A 194 0.71 -5.44 2.38
N ASP A 195 1.30 -6.43 1.70
CA ASP A 195 2.75 -6.67 1.71
C ASP A 195 3.56 -5.51 1.12
N GLU A 196 3.01 -4.80 0.13
CA GLU A 196 3.63 -3.58 -0.41
C GLU A 196 3.64 -2.46 0.62
N ALA A 197 2.48 -2.17 1.24
CA ALA A 197 2.37 -1.15 2.26
C ALA A 197 3.29 -1.45 3.46
N ASP A 198 3.33 -2.70 3.93
CA ASP A 198 4.15 -3.13 5.06
C ASP A 198 5.66 -2.97 4.79
N ARG A 199 6.09 -3.24 3.56
CA ARG A 199 7.51 -3.24 3.20
C ARG A 199 8.10 -1.86 2.96
N ILE A 200 7.33 -0.92 2.42
CA ILE A 200 7.90 0.34 1.93
C ILE A 200 7.33 1.59 2.57
N ALA A 201 6.14 1.55 3.16
CA ALA A 201 5.51 2.72 3.74
C ALA A 201 6.03 3.01 5.16
N GLY A 202 6.33 4.27 5.44
CA GLY A 202 6.54 4.77 6.79
C GLY A 202 5.22 5.14 7.49
N GLN A 203 4.17 5.38 6.68
CA GLN A 203 2.82 5.70 7.13
C GLN A 203 1.82 4.96 6.24
N ILE A 204 0.80 4.39 6.83
CA ILE A 204 -0.32 3.75 6.13
C ILE A 204 -1.60 4.48 6.52
N VAL A 205 -2.44 4.76 5.53
CA VAL A 205 -3.78 5.28 5.71
C VAL A 205 -4.75 4.29 5.07
N ILE A 206 -5.61 3.68 5.88
CA ILE A 206 -6.62 2.73 5.40
C ILE A 206 -7.87 3.51 5.03
N VAL A 207 -8.31 3.35 3.78
CA VAL A 207 -9.53 3.98 3.26
C VAL A 207 -10.55 2.92 2.94
N ASN A 208 -11.74 3.08 3.49
CA ASN A 208 -12.89 2.25 3.17
C ASN A 208 -14.13 3.12 2.91
N GLU A 209 -14.87 2.82 1.86
CA GLU A 209 -16.08 3.56 1.46
C GLU A 209 -15.96 5.10 1.47
N GLY A 210 -14.81 5.62 1.02
CA GLY A 210 -14.54 7.05 0.94
C GLY A 210 -14.22 7.73 2.28
N ARG A 211 -13.88 6.97 3.33
CA ARG A 211 -13.46 7.47 4.65
C ARG A 211 -12.13 6.86 5.07
N VAL A 212 -11.38 7.58 5.86
CA VAL A 212 -10.22 7.02 6.58
C VAL A 212 -10.76 6.24 7.78
N THR A 213 -10.40 4.96 7.90
CA THR A 213 -10.79 4.08 9.01
C THR A 213 -9.65 3.87 10.00
N ALA A 214 -8.41 3.86 9.52
CA ALA A 214 -7.22 3.79 10.38
C ALA A 214 -6.03 4.50 9.73
N GLU A 215 -5.12 5.02 10.56
CA GLU A 215 -3.90 5.69 10.14
C GLU A 215 -2.80 5.44 11.18
N GLY A 216 -1.57 5.23 10.71
CA GLY A 216 -0.41 5.03 11.57
C GLY A 216 0.79 4.46 10.83
N THR A 217 1.87 4.17 11.57
CA THR A 217 2.94 3.34 11.02
C THR A 217 2.47 1.89 10.86
N PRO A 218 3.12 1.08 10.02
CA PRO A 218 2.81 -0.35 9.95
C PRO A 218 2.81 -1.04 11.33
N ASP A 219 3.76 -0.69 12.19
CA ASP A 219 3.86 -1.25 13.54
C ASP A 219 2.74 -0.75 14.47
N ASP A 220 2.36 0.54 14.40
CA ASP A 220 1.24 1.08 15.20
C ASP A 220 -0.06 0.37 14.85
N LEU A 221 -0.34 0.21 13.56
CA LEU A 221 -1.54 -0.46 13.07
C LEU A 221 -1.57 -1.94 13.50
N LYS A 222 -0.46 -2.66 13.40
CA LYS A 222 -0.38 -4.05 13.89
C LYS A 222 -0.59 -4.12 15.40
N ASN A 223 0.01 -3.21 16.15
CA ASN A 223 -0.10 -3.19 17.62
C ASN A 223 -1.51 -2.81 18.10
N SER A 224 -2.31 -2.11 17.29
CA SER A 224 -3.69 -1.72 17.66
C SER A 224 -4.61 -2.93 17.93
N LEU A 225 -4.35 -4.07 17.30
CA LEU A 225 -5.09 -5.31 17.50
C LEU A 225 -4.56 -6.18 18.65
N GLY A 226 -3.51 -5.74 19.36
CA GLY A 226 -2.88 -6.54 20.42
C GLY A 226 -2.02 -7.67 19.86
N GLY A 227 -1.81 -8.73 20.67
CA GLY A 227 -1.12 -9.95 20.26
C GLY A 227 -2.05 -10.98 19.63
N ARG A 228 -1.48 -11.97 18.97
CA ARG A 228 -2.18 -13.15 18.47
C ARG A 228 -1.56 -14.41 19.04
N VAL A 229 -2.42 -15.31 19.49
CA VAL A 229 -2.05 -16.68 19.88
C VAL A 229 -2.57 -17.60 18.79
N ASP A 230 -1.68 -18.39 18.21
CA ASP A 230 -2.03 -19.45 17.28
C ASP A 230 -1.69 -20.80 17.93
N VAL A 231 -2.64 -21.74 17.86
CA VAL A 231 -2.49 -23.12 18.33
C VAL A 231 -2.89 -24.03 17.18
N VAL A 232 -1.99 -24.89 16.75
CA VAL A 232 -2.26 -25.94 15.75
C VAL A 232 -2.39 -27.25 16.47
N LEU A 233 -3.51 -27.94 16.31
CA LEU A 233 -3.72 -29.26 16.87
C LEU A 233 -3.13 -30.32 15.99
N SER A 234 -2.63 -31.42 16.58
CA SER A 234 -2.21 -32.60 15.79
C SER A 234 -3.40 -33.21 15.04
N ASP A 235 -3.14 -33.85 13.89
CA ASP A 235 -4.18 -34.50 13.05
C ASP A 235 -5.11 -35.44 13.84
N ALA A 236 -4.58 -36.09 14.88
CA ALA A 236 -5.34 -36.97 15.75
C ALA A 236 -6.30 -36.20 16.70
N ALA A 237 -6.07 -34.90 16.91
CA ALA A 237 -6.81 -34.03 17.85
C ALA A 237 -7.81 -33.09 17.14
N VAL A 238 -7.82 -33.04 15.80
CA VAL A 238 -8.68 -32.14 14.99
C VAL A 238 -10.17 -32.49 15.11
N GLY A 239 -10.54 -33.61 15.72
CA GLY A 239 -11.95 -34.02 15.92
C GLY A 239 -12.33 -34.13 17.40
N GLY A 240 -13.38 -33.42 17.83
CA GLY A 240 -14.07 -33.71 19.11
C GLY A 240 -13.64 -32.86 20.32
N ASP A 241 -13.37 -33.53 21.45
CA ASP A 241 -13.20 -32.87 22.74
C ASP A 241 -11.94 -31.99 22.84
N ALA A 242 -10.85 -32.34 22.13
CA ALA A 242 -9.60 -31.59 22.15
C ALA A 242 -9.72 -30.19 21.50
N LEU A 243 -10.43 -30.09 20.38
CA LEU A 243 -10.69 -28.80 19.73
C LEU A 243 -11.52 -27.89 20.65
N SER A 244 -12.53 -28.47 21.32
CA SER A 244 -13.38 -27.76 22.27
C SER A 244 -12.60 -27.31 23.50
N ALA A 245 -11.71 -28.16 24.02
CA ALA A 245 -10.86 -27.85 25.17
C ALA A 245 -9.84 -26.74 24.82
N ALA A 246 -9.18 -26.82 23.65
CA ALA A 246 -8.28 -25.77 23.18
C ALA A 246 -9.00 -24.44 23.01
N ALA A 247 -10.19 -24.46 22.39
CA ALA A 247 -11.00 -23.27 22.23
C ALA A 247 -11.43 -22.64 23.57
N ALA A 248 -11.75 -23.47 24.59
CA ALA A 248 -12.09 -22.99 25.92
C ALA A 248 -10.87 -22.32 26.61
N VAL A 249 -9.68 -22.94 26.51
CA VAL A 249 -8.45 -22.37 27.07
C VAL A 249 -8.13 -21.02 26.40
N LEU A 250 -8.24 -20.94 25.07
CA LEU A 250 -7.99 -19.70 24.35
C LEU A 250 -9.06 -18.63 24.65
N ALA A 251 -10.32 -19.01 24.81
CA ALA A 251 -11.39 -18.09 25.17
C ALA A 251 -11.19 -17.48 26.58
N ASP A 252 -10.70 -18.26 27.53
CA ASP A 252 -10.38 -17.78 28.88
C ASP A 252 -9.23 -16.76 28.85
N ILE A 253 -8.20 -17.01 28.03
CA ILE A 253 -7.04 -16.13 27.86
C ILE A 253 -7.41 -14.83 27.13
N ALA A 254 -8.17 -14.96 26.06
CA ALA A 254 -8.49 -13.86 25.16
C ALA A 254 -9.68 -13.01 25.63
N GLY A 255 -10.50 -13.52 26.54
CA GLY A 255 -11.78 -12.91 26.92
C GLY A 255 -12.81 -12.90 25.79
N SER A 256 -12.54 -13.58 24.68
CA SER A 256 -13.38 -13.66 23.49
C SER A 256 -13.26 -15.04 22.82
N ARG A 257 -14.24 -15.38 21.98
CA ARG A 257 -14.23 -16.67 21.29
C ARG A 257 -13.10 -16.72 20.24
N PRO A 258 -12.22 -17.75 20.26
CA PRO A 258 -11.19 -17.91 19.24
C PRO A 258 -11.80 -18.20 17.87
N GLN A 259 -11.09 -17.81 16.82
CA GLN A 259 -11.36 -18.27 15.46
C GLN A 259 -10.81 -19.71 15.33
N VAL A 260 -11.59 -20.58 14.73
CA VAL A 260 -11.25 -21.99 14.56
C VAL A 260 -11.36 -22.33 13.07
N ASP A 261 -10.28 -22.81 12.52
CA ASP A 261 -10.27 -23.45 11.20
C ASP A 261 -10.32 -24.96 11.38
N PRO A 262 -11.45 -25.60 11.10
CA PRO A 262 -11.62 -27.03 11.33
C PRO A 262 -10.85 -27.90 10.35
N ASP A 263 -10.46 -27.35 9.17
CA ASP A 263 -9.75 -28.11 8.13
C ASP A 263 -8.26 -28.24 8.45
N THR A 264 -7.67 -27.24 9.10
CA THR A 264 -6.25 -27.20 9.46
C THR A 264 -5.99 -27.44 10.95
N GLY A 265 -7.04 -27.49 11.80
CA GLY A 265 -6.89 -27.57 13.24
C GLY A 265 -6.28 -26.32 13.88
N LEU A 266 -6.23 -25.19 13.16
CA LEU A 266 -5.70 -23.92 13.63
C LEU A 266 -6.75 -23.17 14.46
N LEU A 267 -6.36 -22.83 15.69
CA LEU A 267 -7.11 -21.90 16.54
C LEU A 267 -6.33 -20.59 16.69
N THR A 268 -6.98 -19.46 16.42
CA THR A 268 -6.38 -18.14 16.60
C THR A 268 -7.19 -17.30 17.57
N ALA A 269 -6.53 -16.67 18.54
CA ALA A 269 -7.17 -15.78 19.51
C ALA A 269 -6.40 -14.46 19.64
N ALA A 270 -7.14 -13.36 19.83
CA ALA A 270 -6.56 -12.06 20.13
C ALA A 270 -6.23 -11.96 21.62
N ILE A 271 -5.03 -11.49 21.95
CA ILE A 271 -4.62 -11.27 23.35
C ILE A 271 -4.13 -9.84 23.54
N THR A 272 -4.25 -9.32 24.76
CA THR A 272 -3.58 -8.06 25.10
C THR A 272 -2.06 -8.26 25.04
N ALA A 273 -1.34 -7.33 24.43
CA ALA A 273 0.11 -7.40 24.32
C ALA A 273 0.76 -7.60 25.71
N GLY A 274 1.57 -8.65 25.84
CA GLY A 274 2.25 -8.99 27.10
C GLY A 274 1.37 -9.69 28.17
N ALA A 275 0.10 -9.97 27.88
CA ALA A 275 -0.80 -10.64 28.85
C ALA A 275 -0.46 -12.12 29.10
N MET A 276 0.29 -12.75 28.18
CA MET A 276 0.63 -14.17 28.24
C MET A 276 2.02 -14.42 27.72
N THR A 277 2.72 -15.40 28.32
CA THR A 277 3.98 -15.94 27.80
C THR A 277 3.76 -17.31 27.17
N LEU A 278 4.60 -17.65 26.17
CA LEU A 278 4.48 -18.94 25.50
C LEU A 278 4.57 -20.14 26.49
N PRO A 279 5.50 -20.17 27.48
CA PRO A 279 5.53 -21.26 28.47
C PRO A 279 4.27 -21.36 29.36
N GLU A 280 3.59 -20.28 29.60
CA GLU A 280 2.34 -20.29 30.36
C GLU A 280 1.17 -20.82 29.53
N LEU A 281 1.11 -20.42 28.25
CA LEU A 281 0.13 -20.94 27.30
C LEU A 281 0.25 -22.46 27.14
N VAL A 282 1.47 -22.97 26.92
CA VAL A 282 1.72 -24.43 26.81
C VAL A 282 1.27 -25.16 28.07
N ARG A 283 1.63 -24.65 29.27
CA ARG A 283 1.17 -25.27 30.54
C ARG A 283 -0.34 -25.32 30.68
N ARG A 284 -1.07 -24.31 30.20
CA ARG A 284 -2.56 -24.31 30.26
C ARG A 284 -3.15 -25.31 29.28
N LEU A 285 -2.57 -25.45 28.09
CA LEU A 285 -2.97 -26.45 27.09
C LEU A 285 -2.72 -27.88 27.63
N ASP A 286 -1.54 -28.13 28.20
CA ASP A 286 -1.20 -29.42 28.82
C ASP A 286 -2.16 -29.76 29.96
N ALA A 287 -2.48 -28.81 30.84
CA ALA A 287 -3.41 -29.00 31.92
C ALA A 287 -4.84 -29.31 31.44
N ALA A 288 -5.22 -28.86 30.26
CA ALA A 288 -6.49 -29.16 29.61
C ALA A 288 -6.46 -30.47 28.77
N GLY A 289 -5.33 -31.18 28.75
CA GLY A 289 -5.15 -32.41 27.96
C GLY A 289 -5.11 -32.19 26.45
N VAL A 290 -4.69 -31.02 26.00
CA VAL A 290 -4.61 -30.63 24.59
C VAL A 290 -3.20 -30.90 24.07
N GLU A 291 -3.08 -31.79 23.10
CA GLU A 291 -1.83 -32.01 22.34
C GLU A 291 -1.79 -31.07 21.14
N ALA A 292 -0.96 -30.04 21.24
CA ALA A 292 -0.72 -29.09 20.16
C ALA A 292 0.55 -29.50 19.37
N GLU A 293 0.46 -29.46 18.03
CA GLU A 293 1.61 -29.65 17.14
C GLU A 293 2.49 -28.40 17.11
N ASP A 294 1.86 -27.21 17.08
CA ASP A 294 2.55 -25.93 17.13
C ASP A 294 1.78 -24.93 18.02
N VAL A 295 2.54 -24.11 18.74
CA VAL A 295 2.00 -23.04 19.58
C VAL A 295 2.85 -21.80 19.41
N SER A 296 2.25 -20.71 19.00
CA SER A 296 2.97 -19.45 18.82
C SER A 296 2.23 -18.24 19.37
N ILE A 297 3.01 -17.25 19.78
CA ILE A 297 2.51 -15.91 20.11
C ILE A 297 3.18 -14.97 19.13
N ARG A 298 2.38 -14.32 18.30
CA ARG A 298 2.88 -13.43 17.25
C ARG A 298 2.20 -12.06 17.28
N ARG A 299 2.80 -11.13 16.56
CA ARG A 299 2.13 -9.86 16.24
C ARG A 299 1.10 -10.08 15.14
N PRO A 300 0.00 -9.32 15.12
CA PRO A 300 -0.93 -9.32 14.02
C PRO A 300 -0.25 -8.93 12.70
N THR A 301 -0.79 -9.43 11.60
CA THR A 301 -0.41 -9.00 10.25
C THR A 301 -1.21 -7.76 9.84
N LEU A 302 -0.77 -7.05 8.81
CA LEU A 302 -1.59 -5.98 8.22
C LEU A 302 -2.88 -6.51 7.59
N ASP A 303 -2.90 -7.78 7.15
CA ASP A 303 -4.13 -8.43 6.65
C ASP A 303 -5.20 -8.48 7.73
N GLU A 304 -4.82 -8.86 8.96
CA GLU A 304 -5.75 -8.90 10.09
C GLU A 304 -6.26 -7.50 10.48
N VAL A 305 -5.38 -6.49 10.44
CA VAL A 305 -5.78 -5.08 10.65
C VAL A 305 -6.77 -4.65 9.57
N PHE A 306 -6.45 -4.91 8.32
CA PHE A 306 -7.27 -4.52 7.19
C PHE A 306 -8.67 -5.15 7.25
N LEU A 307 -8.75 -6.43 7.61
CA LEU A 307 -10.02 -7.13 7.80
C LEU A 307 -10.85 -6.52 8.94
N ALA A 308 -10.21 -6.21 10.06
CA ALA A 308 -10.89 -5.59 11.19
C ALA A 308 -11.47 -4.21 10.81
N GLU A 309 -10.71 -3.41 10.04
CA GLU A 309 -11.08 -2.05 9.66
C GLU A 309 -12.06 -1.98 8.48
N THR A 310 -12.10 -2.99 7.61
CA THR A 310 -12.94 -2.97 6.42
C THR A 310 -14.16 -3.88 6.50
N GLY A 311 -14.20 -4.81 7.46
CA GLY A 311 -15.25 -5.82 7.57
C GLY A 311 -15.28 -6.81 6.39
N ALA A 312 -14.22 -6.81 5.57
CA ALA A 312 -14.14 -7.69 4.40
C ALA A 312 -13.68 -9.09 4.84
N GLU A 313 -14.42 -10.13 4.46
CA GLU A 313 -13.93 -11.50 4.58
C GLU A 313 -12.70 -11.71 3.69
N THR A 314 -11.69 -12.41 4.19
CA THR A 314 -10.42 -12.65 3.49
C THR A 314 -10.66 -13.27 2.12
N GLY A 315 -10.22 -12.59 1.07
CA GLY A 315 -10.18 -13.09 -0.30
C GLY A 315 -9.14 -14.20 -0.55
N ALA A 316 -8.76 -14.99 0.45
CA ALA A 316 -7.86 -16.14 0.32
C ALA A 316 -8.45 -17.31 -0.51
N LYS A 317 -9.71 -17.20 -0.97
CA LYS A 317 -10.34 -18.19 -1.86
C LYS A 317 -10.26 -17.87 -3.36
N ALA A 318 -9.70 -16.74 -3.79
CA ALA A 318 -9.72 -16.35 -5.19
C ALA A 318 -8.53 -16.85 -6.04
N GLU A 319 -7.43 -17.29 -5.45
CA GLU A 319 -6.27 -17.77 -6.20
C GLU A 319 -6.17 -19.30 -6.37
N ALA A 320 -7.07 -20.08 -5.76
CA ALA A 320 -7.11 -21.54 -5.91
C ALA A 320 -8.06 -22.03 -7.03
N ALA A 321 -8.66 -21.12 -7.81
CA ALA A 321 -9.63 -21.45 -8.85
C ALA A 321 -9.37 -20.75 -10.21
N ALA A 322 -8.10 -20.49 -10.56
CA ALA A 322 -7.72 -20.02 -11.89
C ALA A 322 -6.60 -20.88 -12.49
#